data_91e8f983fdb8ee34305bc0345573c209
#
_entry.id   91e8f983fdb8ee34305bc0345573c209
#
_cell.length_a   1.000
_cell.length_b   1.000
_cell.length_c   1.000
_cell.angle_alpha   90.00
_cell.angle_beta   90.00
_cell.angle_gamma   90.00
#
_symmetry.space_group_name_H-M   'P 1'
#
loop_
_entity.id
_entity.type
_entity.pdbx_description
1 polymer ?
#
loop_
_entity_poly.entity_id
_entity_poly.type
_entity_poly.pdbx_seq_one_letter_code
_entity_poly.pdbx_strand_id
1 'polypeptide(L)'
;MYDVATNLHKVKDGLPDGVRLIAISKFHPNEYIEAAYNEGQRVFGESHEQELSAKAKTLPTDIEWHFIGHLQSNKVKYIAPYISMIEAVDTLKLLKEINKQAAKHNRIINVLLELHIAEEDSKYGFSIDDCRKLLEEGDWCELKNVHISGLMMMASNTDDTEQIRKEMTLAANFFDEVKAKYFADDPEFKERSWGMSSDYEIAIDCRSTMIRVGTAIFGPRVY
;
A
#
# COMPACT_ATOMS: atom_id res chain seq x y z
N MET A 1 5.36 4.43 27.92
CA MET A 1 5.07 3.69 26.67
C MET A 1 4.02 4.47 25.92
N TYR A 2 4.14 4.63 24.62
CA TYR A 2 3.12 5.32 23.81
C TYR A 2 1.82 4.51 23.85
N ASP A 3 0.69 5.17 24.00
CA ASP A 3 -0.62 4.49 24.13
C ASP A 3 -1.16 4.09 22.73
N VAL A 4 -0.59 3.00 22.22
CA VAL A 4 -0.92 2.48 20.88
C VAL A 4 -2.40 2.07 20.79
N ALA A 5 -2.94 1.44 21.85
CA ALA A 5 -4.33 0.96 21.86
C ALA A 5 -5.32 2.12 21.71
N THR A 6 -5.22 3.12 22.59
CA THR A 6 -6.10 4.31 22.52
C THR A 6 -5.97 5.03 21.19
N ASN A 7 -4.76 5.18 20.65
CA ASN A 7 -4.57 5.88 19.38
C ASN A 7 -5.11 5.09 18.19
N LEU A 8 -4.94 3.77 18.20
CA LEU A 8 -5.52 2.89 17.17
C LEU A 8 -7.05 3.01 17.13
N HIS A 9 -7.70 2.97 18.30
CA HIS A 9 -9.15 3.14 18.39
C HIS A 9 -9.60 4.51 17.87
N LYS A 10 -8.92 5.60 18.24
CA LYS A 10 -9.23 6.94 17.72
C LYS A 10 -9.23 7.01 16.20
N VAL A 11 -8.25 6.33 15.56
CA VAL A 11 -8.21 6.29 14.09
C VAL A 11 -9.33 5.42 13.56
N LYS A 12 -9.53 4.19 14.09
CA LYS A 12 -10.55 3.26 13.62
C LYS A 12 -11.97 3.80 13.75
N ASP A 13 -12.30 4.43 14.88
CA ASP A 13 -13.62 4.95 15.17
C ASP A 13 -14.01 6.11 14.24
N GLY A 14 -13.03 6.79 13.65
CA GLY A 14 -13.23 7.85 12.66
C GLY A 14 -13.36 7.37 11.22
N LEU A 15 -13.19 6.06 10.95
CA LEU A 15 -13.23 5.55 9.57
C LEU A 15 -14.64 5.17 9.16
N PRO A 16 -15.07 5.55 7.96
CA PRO A 16 -16.32 5.08 7.39
C PRO A 16 -16.23 3.59 7.00
N ASP A 17 -17.38 2.95 6.91
CA ASP A 17 -17.49 1.59 6.42
C ASP A 17 -16.83 1.43 5.04
N GLY A 18 -16.07 0.35 4.88
CA GLY A 18 -15.37 0.04 3.62
C GLY A 18 -13.98 0.66 3.46
N VAL A 19 -13.54 1.51 4.40
CA VAL A 19 -12.16 2.01 4.43
C VAL A 19 -11.31 1.15 5.37
N ARG A 20 -10.24 0.55 4.82
CA ARG A 20 -9.34 -0.32 5.56
C ARG A 20 -8.12 0.44 6.06
N LEU A 21 -7.79 0.27 7.34
CA LEU A 21 -6.60 0.82 7.96
C LEU A 21 -5.40 -0.11 7.77
N ILE A 22 -4.33 0.41 7.17
CA ILE A 22 -3.00 -0.19 7.21
C ILE A 22 -2.19 0.54 8.29
N ALA A 23 -1.87 -0.17 9.38
CA ALA A 23 -1.08 0.38 10.47
C ALA A 23 0.42 0.34 10.09
N ILE A 24 1.03 1.51 9.85
CA ILE A 24 2.41 1.61 9.39
C ILE A 24 3.37 1.50 10.56
N SER A 25 4.02 0.35 10.67
CA SER A 25 4.83 -0.06 11.82
C SER A 25 6.34 0.07 11.62
N LYS A 26 6.77 0.62 10.47
CA LYS A 26 8.21 0.83 10.19
C LYS A 26 8.90 1.65 11.29
N PHE A 27 10.11 1.21 11.68
CA PHE A 27 10.93 1.80 12.75
C PHE A 27 10.32 1.71 14.15
N HIS A 28 9.29 0.90 14.36
CA HIS A 28 8.72 0.64 15.66
C HIS A 28 9.02 -0.79 16.12
N PRO A 29 9.24 -1.00 17.44
CA PRO A 29 9.54 -2.32 17.99
C PRO A 29 8.30 -3.23 17.97
N ASN A 30 8.54 -4.54 18.11
CA ASN A 30 7.49 -5.56 18.04
C ASN A 30 6.38 -5.34 19.08
N GLU A 31 6.72 -4.86 20.27
CA GLU A 31 5.77 -4.62 21.35
C GLU A 31 4.67 -3.63 20.99
N TYR A 32 4.96 -2.69 20.06
CA TYR A 32 3.96 -1.74 19.55
C TYR A 32 3.02 -2.41 18.56
N ILE A 33 3.54 -3.32 17.74
CA ILE A 33 2.74 -4.11 16.80
C ILE A 33 1.85 -5.09 17.57
N GLU A 34 2.40 -5.75 18.59
CA GLU A 34 1.65 -6.65 19.47
C GLU A 34 0.52 -5.91 20.21
N ALA A 35 0.77 -4.68 20.68
CA ALA A 35 -0.26 -3.87 21.30
C ALA A 35 -1.42 -3.57 20.32
N ALA A 36 -1.12 -3.17 19.08
CA ALA A 36 -2.13 -2.95 18.05
C ALA A 36 -2.83 -4.25 17.63
N TYR A 37 -2.08 -5.35 17.54
CA TYR A 37 -2.60 -6.68 17.21
C TYR A 37 -3.61 -7.18 18.25
N ASN A 38 -3.32 -6.98 19.54
CA ASN A 38 -4.21 -7.36 20.64
C ASN A 38 -5.54 -6.58 20.61
N GLU A 39 -5.53 -5.36 20.05
CA GLU A 39 -6.73 -4.55 19.76
C GLU A 39 -7.38 -4.89 18.40
N GLY A 40 -7.07 -6.06 17.84
CA GLY A 40 -7.69 -6.57 16.63
C GLY A 40 -7.15 -6.02 15.32
N GLN A 41 -6.03 -5.25 15.31
CA GLN A 41 -5.37 -4.87 14.06
C GLN A 41 -4.69 -6.08 13.44
N ARG A 42 -4.88 -6.27 12.12
CA ARG A 42 -4.28 -7.40 11.39
C ARG A 42 -3.43 -6.95 10.20
N VAL A 43 -3.72 -5.80 9.62
CA VAL A 43 -3.02 -5.28 8.43
C VAL A 43 -1.95 -4.30 8.86
N PHE A 44 -0.68 -4.62 8.60
CA PHE A 44 0.46 -3.79 8.94
C PHE A 44 1.32 -3.48 7.71
N GLY A 45 1.88 -2.27 7.67
CA GLY A 45 2.69 -1.81 6.54
C GLY A 45 4.15 -1.56 6.91
N GLU A 46 5.05 -2.09 6.09
CA GLU A 46 6.50 -1.94 6.21
C GLU A 46 7.12 -1.41 4.92
N SER A 47 8.25 -0.70 5.03
CA SER A 47 8.95 -0.15 3.86
C SER A 47 10.37 -0.67 3.66
N HIS A 48 10.87 -1.48 4.59
CA HIS A 48 12.21 -2.08 4.53
C HIS A 48 12.13 -3.60 4.63
N GLU A 49 12.64 -4.29 3.61
CA GLU A 49 12.55 -5.75 3.53
C GLU A 49 13.18 -6.44 4.74
N GLN A 50 14.33 -5.97 5.20
CA GLN A 50 15.04 -6.59 6.34
C GLN A 50 14.24 -6.49 7.63
N GLU A 51 13.64 -5.32 7.88
CA GLU A 51 12.78 -5.07 9.04
C GLU A 51 11.51 -5.94 8.98
N LEU A 52 10.84 -5.94 7.83
CA LEU A 52 9.67 -6.79 7.59
C LEU A 52 9.99 -8.27 7.81
N SER A 53 11.09 -8.76 7.24
CA SER A 53 11.49 -10.18 7.36
C SER A 53 11.85 -10.57 8.81
N ALA A 54 12.39 -9.65 9.59
CA ALA A 54 12.65 -9.89 11.02
C ALA A 54 11.34 -9.97 11.82
N LYS A 55 10.42 -9.03 11.60
CA LYS A 55 9.11 -8.96 12.26
C LYS A 55 8.22 -10.16 11.91
N ALA A 56 8.14 -10.53 10.65
CA ALA A 56 7.32 -11.65 10.18
C ALA A 56 7.75 -13.01 10.76
N LYS A 57 9.00 -13.16 11.22
CA LYS A 57 9.49 -14.38 11.88
C LYS A 57 9.08 -14.51 13.34
N THR A 58 8.78 -13.41 14.00
CA THR A 58 8.60 -13.35 15.46
C THR A 58 7.18 -12.98 15.89
N LEU A 59 6.44 -12.31 15.01
CA LEU A 59 5.07 -11.87 15.26
C LEU A 59 4.04 -12.91 14.77
N PRO A 60 2.76 -12.80 15.18
CA PRO A 60 1.71 -13.73 14.76
C PRO A 60 1.62 -13.92 13.25
N THR A 61 1.38 -15.15 12.81
CA THR A 61 1.39 -15.54 11.40
C THR A 61 0.13 -15.15 10.63
N ASP A 62 -0.91 -14.70 11.31
CA ASP A 62 -2.14 -14.16 10.74
C ASP A 62 -2.10 -12.65 10.51
N ILE A 63 -0.93 -12.03 10.72
CA ILE A 63 -0.70 -10.64 10.30
C ILE A 63 -0.65 -10.59 8.77
N GLU A 64 -1.47 -9.70 8.21
CA GLU A 64 -1.46 -9.36 6.80
C GLU A 64 -0.41 -8.26 6.55
N TRP A 65 0.74 -8.65 6.04
CA TRP A 65 1.82 -7.73 5.76
C TRP A 65 1.67 -7.05 4.42
N HIS A 66 1.70 -5.72 4.40
CA HIS A 66 1.77 -4.89 3.21
C HIS A 66 3.16 -4.30 3.06
N PHE A 67 3.74 -4.39 1.88
CA PHE A 67 4.99 -3.70 1.57
C PHE A 67 4.68 -2.38 0.84
N ILE A 68 5.04 -1.26 1.48
CA ILE A 68 4.60 0.09 1.06
C ILE A 68 5.75 1.00 0.64
N GLY A 69 6.98 0.52 0.60
CA GLY A 69 8.16 1.28 0.19
C GLY A 69 8.69 0.82 -1.15
N HIS A 70 9.65 1.57 -1.71
CA HIS A 70 10.31 1.14 -2.95
C HIS A 70 10.98 -0.24 -2.78
N LEU A 71 10.59 -1.19 -3.61
CA LEU A 71 11.03 -2.57 -3.54
C LEU A 71 12.04 -2.89 -4.66
N GLN A 72 13.30 -3.10 -4.30
CA GLN A 72 14.28 -3.59 -5.25
C GLN A 72 13.93 -5.03 -5.68
N SER A 73 14.03 -5.33 -6.99
CA SER A 73 13.67 -6.65 -7.55
C SER A 73 14.41 -7.82 -6.88
N ASN A 74 15.69 -7.63 -6.49
CA ASN A 74 16.48 -8.68 -5.81
C ASN A 74 16.01 -8.97 -4.37
N LYS A 75 15.15 -8.12 -3.79
CA LYS A 75 14.59 -8.24 -2.44
C LYS A 75 13.25 -8.97 -2.42
N VAL A 76 12.55 -9.05 -3.54
CA VAL A 76 11.23 -9.71 -3.67
C VAL A 76 11.23 -11.12 -3.10
N LYS A 77 12.28 -11.90 -3.39
CA LYS A 77 12.43 -13.30 -2.95
C LYS A 77 12.32 -13.51 -1.43
N TYR A 78 12.65 -12.48 -0.63
CA TYR A 78 12.63 -12.60 0.83
C TYR A 78 11.23 -12.41 1.42
N ILE A 79 10.35 -11.65 0.75
CA ILE A 79 9.01 -11.35 1.23
C ILE A 79 7.93 -12.17 0.51
N ALA A 80 8.19 -12.67 -0.69
CA ALA A 80 7.24 -13.46 -1.49
C ALA A 80 6.62 -14.66 -0.76
N PRO A 81 7.31 -15.36 0.18
CA PRO A 81 6.70 -16.47 0.90
C PRO A 81 5.47 -16.11 1.75
N TYR A 82 5.37 -14.87 2.26
CA TYR A 82 4.37 -14.50 3.27
C TYR A 82 3.66 -13.17 3.04
N ILE A 83 4.18 -12.29 2.17
CA ILE A 83 3.58 -10.97 1.94
C ILE A 83 2.13 -11.10 1.45
N SER A 84 1.25 -10.25 1.97
CA SER A 84 -0.16 -10.22 1.57
C SER A 84 -0.39 -9.29 0.38
N MET A 85 0.29 -8.13 0.39
CA MET A 85 0.18 -7.14 -0.69
C MET A 85 1.48 -6.36 -0.86
N ILE A 86 1.84 -6.06 -2.10
CA ILE A 86 2.92 -5.11 -2.44
C ILE A 86 2.28 -3.90 -3.10
N GLU A 87 2.28 -2.75 -2.40
CA GLU A 87 1.59 -1.54 -2.86
C GLU A 87 2.45 -0.64 -3.75
N ALA A 88 3.77 -0.80 -3.72
CA ALA A 88 4.73 0.06 -4.39
C ALA A 88 5.32 -0.58 -5.65
N VAL A 89 4.45 -1.01 -6.58
CA VAL A 89 4.89 -1.53 -7.88
C VAL A 89 5.00 -0.40 -8.88
N ASP A 90 6.24 -0.05 -9.22
CA ASP A 90 6.61 1.12 -10.02
C ASP A 90 7.17 0.78 -11.41
N THR A 91 7.34 -0.51 -11.73
CA THR A 91 7.88 -0.96 -13.02
C THR A 91 7.33 -2.32 -13.44
N LEU A 92 7.19 -2.55 -14.75
CA LEU A 92 6.87 -3.87 -15.29
C LEU A 92 7.94 -4.93 -14.91
N LYS A 93 9.20 -4.51 -14.79
CA LYS A 93 10.29 -5.39 -14.36
C LYS A 93 10.05 -5.93 -12.95
N LEU A 94 9.65 -5.05 -12.03
CA LEU A 94 9.31 -5.46 -10.66
C LEU A 94 8.10 -6.38 -10.64
N LEU A 95 7.05 -6.05 -11.40
CA LEU A 95 5.84 -6.87 -11.52
C LEU A 95 6.17 -8.29 -12.01
N LYS A 96 7.00 -8.42 -13.06
CA LYS A 96 7.49 -9.71 -13.57
C LYS A 96 8.31 -10.48 -12.52
N GLU A 97 9.14 -9.81 -11.73
CA GLU A 97 9.92 -10.48 -10.67
C GLU A 97 9.01 -10.93 -9.51
N ILE A 98 8.00 -10.14 -9.13
CA ILE A 98 7.01 -10.56 -8.12
C ILE A 98 6.30 -11.83 -8.60
N ASN A 99 5.81 -11.86 -9.84
CA ASN A 99 5.17 -13.02 -10.44
C ASN A 99 6.07 -14.26 -10.39
N LYS A 100 7.32 -14.13 -10.78
CA LYS A 100 8.32 -15.20 -10.77
C LYS A 100 8.57 -15.75 -9.36
N GLN A 101 8.69 -14.89 -8.36
CA GLN A 101 8.92 -15.31 -6.98
C GLN A 101 7.66 -15.89 -6.34
N ALA A 102 6.49 -15.32 -6.60
CA ALA A 102 5.21 -15.86 -6.16
C ALA A 102 4.97 -17.28 -6.69
N ALA A 103 5.28 -17.53 -7.98
CA ALA A 103 5.18 -18.86 -8.59
C ALA A 103 6.01 -19.93 -7.87
N LYS A 104 7.21 -19.58 -7.38
CA LYS A 104 8.07 -20.52 -6.62
C LYS A 104 7.46 -20.97 -5.30
N HIS A 105 6.54 -20.18 -4.77
CA HIS A 105 5.85 -20.46 -3.51
C HIS A 105 4.40 -20.90 -3.70
N ASN A 106 3.99 -21.17 -4.96
CA ASN A 106 2.61 -21.54 -5.33
C ASN A 106 1.58 -20.51 -4.81
N ARG A 107 1.92 -19.21 -4.89
CA ARG A 107 1.08 -18.11 -4.43
C ARG A 107 0.65 -17.21 -5.58
N ILE A 108 -0.43 -16.49 -5.36
CA ILE A 108 -0.79 -15.28 -6.09
C ILE A 108 -0.62 -14.13 -5.11
N ILE A 109 0.18 -13.14 -5.46
CA ILE A 109 0.42 -11.95 -4.61
C ILE A 109 -0.38 -10.78 -5.16
N ASN A 110 -1.17 -10.15 -4.29
CA ASN A 110 -1.87 -8.91 -4.62
C ASN A 110 -0.89 -7.75 -4.72
N VAL A 111 -1.06 -6.91 -5.73
CA VAL A 111 -0.21 -5.76 -5.97
C VAL A 111 -1.03 -4.52 -6.30
N LEU A 112 -0.50 -3.35 -5.97
CA LEU A 112 -1.00 -2.07 -6.47
C LEU A 112 0.05 -1.43 -7.37
N LEU A 113 -0.40 -0.78 -8.45
CA LEU A 113 0.49 0.04 -9.26
C LEU A 113 0.65 1.40 -8.57
N GLU A 114 1.90 1.75 -8.27
CA GLU A 114 2.22 3.03 -7.64
C GLU A 114 2.24 4.14 -8.67
N LEU A 115 1.43 5.18 -8.45
CA LEU A 115 1.38 6.38 -9.29
C LEU A 115 2.26 7.48 -8.71
N HIS A 116 3.02 8.13 -9.59
CA HIS A 116 3.74 9.37 -9.31
C HIS A 116 2.92 10.55 -9.82
N ILE A 117 2.18 11.20 -8.93
CA ILE A 117 1.35 12.38 -9.21
C ILE A 117 1.90 13.62 -8.51
N ALA A 118 2.58 13.43 -7.38
CA ALA A 118 3.19 14.49 -6.59
C ALA A 118 4.25 15.26 -7.37
N GLU A 119 4.45 16.53 -7.01
CA GLU A 119 5.40 17.44 -7.70
C GLU A 119 6.89 17.15 -7.37
N GLU A 120 7.18 16.31 -6.35
CA GLU A 120 8.57 16.01 -5.97
C GLU A 120 9.24 15.03 -6.94
N ASP A 121 10.34 15.44 -7.56
CA ASP A 121 11.13 14.66 -8.53
C ASP A 121 11.74 13.37 -7.94
N SER A 122 11.77 13.22 -6.62
CA SER A 122 12.43 12.11 -5.93
C SER A 122 11.50 10.91 -5.65
N LYS A 123 10.25 10.97 -6.04
CA LYS A 123 9.29 9.89 -5.79
C LYS A 123 9.33 8.83 -6.89
N TYR A 124 9.09 7.59 -6.45
CA TYR A 124 8.88 6.44 -7.34
C TYR A 124 7.45 6.43 -7.85
N GLY A 125 7.17 5.56 -8.80
CA GLY A 125 5.84 5.36 -9.35
C GLY A 125 5.77 5.61 -10.85
N PHE A 126 4.73 5.12 -11.47
CA PHE A 126 4.40 5.40 -12.87
C PHE A 126 3.79 6.81 -13.00
N SER A 127 4.18 7.56 -14.01
CA SER A 127 3.30 8.62 -14.49
C SER A 127 1.96 8.01 -14.96
N ILE A 128 0.90 8.81 -15.02
CA ILE A 128 -0.39 8.33 -15.53
C ILE A 128 -0.23 7.76 -16.93
N ASP A 129 0.57 8.40 -17.79
CA ASP A 129 0.79 7.94 -19.16
C ASP A 129 1.62 6.65 -19.22
N ASP A 130 2.63 6.50 -18.39
CA ASP A 130 3.41 5.25 -18.33
C ASP A 130 2.58 4.09 -17.78
N CYS A 131 1.72 4.36 -16.77
CA CYS A 131 0.80 3.34 -16.25
C CYS A 131 -0.22 2.92 -17.33
N ARG A 132 -0.78 3.87 -18.06
CA ARG A 132 -1.69 3.60 -19.18
C ARG A 132 -1.01 2.78 -20.26
N LYS A 133 0.21 3.14 -20.65
CA LYS A 133 1.00 2.40 -21.63
C LYS A 133 1.27 0.97 -21.19
N LEU A 134 1.69 0.76 -19.93
CA LEU A 134 1.89 -0.58 -19.36
C LEU A 134 0.62 -1.44 -19.49
N LEU A 135 -0.54 -0.87 -19.18
CA LEU A 135 -1.81 -1.59 -19.24
C LEU A 135 -2.26 -1.85 -20.69
N GLU A 136 -1.95 -0.96 -21.65
CA GLU A 136 -2.26 -1.11 -23.06
C GLU A 136 -1.38 -2.16 -23.77
N GLU A 137 -0.11 -2.27 -23.40
CA GLU A 137 0.82 -3.25 -24.00
C GLU A 137 0.44 -4.71 -23.67
N GLY A 138 -0.32 -4.93 -22.60
CA GLY A 138 -0.94 -6.22 -22.29
C GLY A 138 -0.03 -7.31 -21.70
N ASP A 139 1.28 -7.13 -21.65
CA ASP A 139 2.25 -8.10 -21.13
C ASP A 139 1.94 -8.58 -19.70
N TRP A 140 1.30 -7.73 -18.89
CA TRP A 140 0.91 -8.05 -17.53
C TRP A 140 -0.19 -9.12 -17.45
N CYS A 141 -1.03 -9.26 -18.48
CA CYS A 141 -2.10 -10.26 -18.54
C CYS A 141 -1.57 -11.71 -18.51
N GLU A 142 -0.30 -11.91 -18.87
CA GLU A 142 0.34 -13.23 -18.85
C GLU A 142 0.85 -13.62 -17.44
N LEU A 143 0.85 -12.70 -16.49
CA LEU A 143 1.40 -12.88 -15.16
C LEU A 143 0.37 -13.52 -14.21
N LYS A 144 0.39 -14.85 -14.11
CA LYS A 144 -0.64 -15.64 -13.40
C LYS A 144 -0.47 -15.72 -11.88
N ASN A 145 0.66 -15.28 -11.36
CA ASN A 145 0.99 -15.35 -9.94
C ASN A 145 1.03 -13.96 -9.26
N VAL A 146 0.53 -12.95 -9.95
CA VAL A 146 0.22 -11.63 -9.39
C VAL A 146 -1.22 -11.28 -9.74
N HIS A 147 -1.85 -10.51 -8.84
CA HIS A 147 -3.16 -9.92 -9.08
C HIS A 147 -3.05 -8.41 -8.85
N ILE A 148 -3.30 -7.62 -9.88
CA ILE A 148 -3.35 -6.17 -9.78
C ILE A 148 -4.70 -5.80 -9.16
N SER A 149 -4.69 -5.43 -7.88
CA SER A 149 -5.91 -5.17 -7.10
C SER A 149 -6.34 -3.70 -7.09
N GLY A 150 -5.51 -2.82 -7.65
CA GLY A 150 -5.80 -1.39 -7.67
C GLY A 150 -4.57 -0.51 -7.84
N LEU A 151 -4.68 0.73 -7.36
CA LEU A 151 -3.66 1.76 -7.47
C LEU A 151 -3.24 2.28 -6.09
N MET A 152 -2.00 2.74 -5.98
CA MET A 152 -1.45 3.43 -4.82
C MET A 152 -0.88 4.77 -5.24
N MET A 153 -0.99 5.80 -4.40
CA MET A 153 -0.28 7.06 -4.56
C MET A 153 0.04 7.71 -3.21
N MET A 154 0.98 8.62 -3.25
CA MET A 154 1.25 9.56 -2.16
C MET A 154 1.13 10.98 -2.71
N ALA A 155 0.36 11.83 -2.02
CA ALA A 155 0.26 13.24 -2.37
C ALA A 155 1.56 13.98 -2.04
N SER A 156 1.70 15.18 -2.58
CA SER A 156 2.79 16.09 -2.27
C SER A 156 2.86 16.38 -0.77
N ASN A 157 4.07 16.47 -0.23
CA ASN A 157 4.29 16.80 1.17
C ASN A 157 4.14 18.32 1.38
N THR A 158 2.92 18.78 1.50
CA THR A 158 2.54 20.19 1.61
C THR A 158 1.39 20.36 2.61
N ASP A 159 1.23 21.58 3.14
CA ASP A 159 0.07 21.97 3.94
C ASP A 159 -1.09 22.51 3.06
N ASP A 160 -0.89 22.61 1.75
CA ASP A 160 -1.94 23.01 0.80
C ASP A 160 -2.94 21.86 0.57
N THR A 161 -4.05 21.92 1.29
CA THR A 161 -5.10 20.90 1.23
C THR A 161 -5.80 20.85 -0.13
N GLU A 162 -5.84 21.95 -0.87
CA GLU A 162 -6.43 21.98 -2.22
C GLU A 162 -5.54 21.26 -3.22
N GLN A 163 -4.22 21.42 -3.12
CA GLN A 163 -3.27 20.66 -3.93
C GLN A 163 -3.39 19.16 -3.65
N ILE A 164 -3.38 18.77 -2.37
CA ILE A 164 -3.56 17.37 -1.95
C ILE A 164 -4.85 16.79 -2.53
N ARG A 165 -5.97 17.51 -2.39
CA ARG A 165 -7.28 17.09 -2.91
C ARG A 165 -7.27 16.94 -4.43
N LYS A 166 -6.64 17.86 -5.14
CA LYS A 166 -6.50 17.82 -6.61
C LYS A 166 -5.73 16.57 -7.06
N GLU A 167 -4.60 16.29 -6.43
CA GLU A 167 -3.76 15.12 -6.74
C GLU A 167 -4.51 13.80 -6.46
N MET A 168 -5.16 13.68 -5.32
CA MET A 168 -5.95 12.49 -4.96
C MET A 168 -7.18 12.32 -5.86
N THR A 169 -7.83 13.41 -6.26
CA THR A 169 -8.95 13.37 -7.21
C THR A 169 -8.47 12.90 -8.59
N LEU A 170 -7.30 13.34 -9.02
CA LEU A 170 -6.70 12.88 -10.29
C LEU A 170 -6.45 11.36 -10.26
N ALA A 171 -5.87 10.85 -9.15
CA ALA A 171 -5.68 9.41 -8.96
C ALA A 171 -7.00 8.64 -8.98
N ALA A 172 -8.03 9.16 -8.31
CA ALA A 172 -9.34 8.54 -8.25
C ALA A 172 -10.03 8.48 -9.61
N ASN A 173 -9.91 9.53 -10.42
CA ASN A 173 -10.45 9.55 -11.78
C ASN A 173 -9.69 8.59 -12.70
N PHE A 174 -8.36 8.52 -12.56
CA PHE A 174 -7.56 7.55 -13.30
C PHE A 174 -7.88 6.10 -12.89
N PHE A 175 -8.12 5.85 -11.61
CA PHE A 175 -8.60 4.55 -11.15
C PHE A 175 -9.89 4.13 -11.87
N ASP A 176 -10.87 5.04 -11.98
CA ASP A 176 -12.15 4.74 -12.66
C ASP A 176 -11.94 4.46 -14.15
N GLU A 177 -11.05 5.21 -14.83
CA GLU A 177 -10.64 4.95 -16.20
C GLU A 177 -10.07 3.54 -16.36
N VAL A 178 -9.08 3.20 -15.52
CA VAL A 178 -8.39 1.90 -15.53
C VAL A 178 -9.37 0.76 -15.24
N LYS A 179 -10.23 0.93 -14.22
CA LYS A 179 -11.27 -0.05 -13.87
C LYS A 179 -12.18 -0.33 -15.05
N ALA A 180 -12.72 0.71 -15.67
CA ALA A 180 -13.66 0.57 -16.77
C ALA A 180 -13.03 -0.07 -18.02
N LYS A 181 -11.77 0.25 -18.31
CA LYS A 181 -11.11 -0.16 -19.56
C LYS A 181 -10.45 -1.54 -19.47
N TYR A 182 -9.82 -1.87 -18.35
CA TYR A 182 -8.96 -3.05 -18.23
C TYR A 182 -9.44 -4.10 -17.21
N PHE A 183 -10.25 -3.68 -16.24
CA PHE A 183 -10.67 -4.52 -15.11
C PHE A 183 -12.19 -4.50 -14.89
N ALA A 184 -12.99 -4.25 -15.95
CA ALA A 184 -14.46 -4.13 -15.84
C ALA A 184 -15.10 -5.38 -15.21
N ASP A 185 -14.61 -6.56 -15.58
CA ASP A 185 -15.11 -7.87 -15.14
C ASP A 185 -14.36 -8.41 -13.90
N ASP A 186 -13.41 -7.67 -13.37
CA ASP A 186 -12.65 -8.07 -12.18
C ASP A 186 -13.15 -7.32 -10.93
N PRO A 187 -13.98 -7.94 -10.08
CA PRO A 187 -14.47 -7.30 -8.87
C PRO A 187 -13.38 -7.02 -7.81
N GLU A 188 -12.25 -7.72 -7.90
CA GLU A 188 -11.15 -7.56 -6.94
C GLU A 188 -10.19 -6.41 -7.31
N PHE A 189 -10.28 -5.84 -8.51
CA PHE A 189 -9.66 -4.54 -8.80
C PHE A 189 -10.51 -3.43 -8.17
N LYS A 190 -10.25 -3.13 -6.91
CA LYS A 190 -11.08 -2.23 -6.09
C LYS A 190 -10.29 -1.32 -5.15
N GLU A 191 -8.99 -1.59 -4.98
CA GLU A 191 -8.20 -0.93 -3.96
C GLU A 191 -7.66 0.42 -4.42
N ARG A 192 -7.93 1.44 -3.61
CA ARG A 192 -7.45 2.80 -3.74
C ARG A 192 -6.67 3.14 -2.49
N SER A 193 -5.33 2.96 -2.54
CA SER A 193 -4.45 3.18 -1.40
C SER A 193 -3.84 4.56 -1.47
N TRP A 194 -4.48 5.53 -0.82
CA TRP A 194 -3.94 6.86 -0.60
C TRP A 194 -4.40 7.43 0.74
N GLY A 195 -3.67 8.46 1.21
CA GLY A 195 -3.86 9.03 2.53
C GLY A 195 -2.92 8.45 3.59
N MET A 196 -2.26 9.36 4.29
CA MET A 196 -1.35 9.13 5.40
C MET A 196 -1.84 9.85 6.65
N SER A 197 -1.06 9.84 7.74
CA SER A 197 -1.46 10.43 9.03
C SER A 197 -1.90 11.90 8.97
N SER A 198 -1.42 12.67 7.98
CA SER A 198 -1.71 14.10 7.82
C SER A 198 -2.87 14.42 6.89
N ASP A 199 -3.26 13.48 6.01
CA ASP A 199 -4.15 13.77 4.89
C ASP A 199 -5.20 12.66 4.61
N TYR A 200 -5.30 11.64 5.49
CA TYR A 200 -6.22 10.52 5.25
C TYR A 200 -7.70 10.93 5.24
N GLU A 201 -8.09 12.00 5.92
CA GLU A 201 -9.47 12.52 5.87
C GLU A 201 -9.78 13.04 4.46
N ILE A 202 -8.85 13.79 3.84
CA ILE A 202 -8.97 14.24 2.45
C ILE A 202 -9.00 13.04 1.51
N ALA A 203 -8.18 12.02 1.79
CA ALA A 203 -8.13 10.80 0.99
C ALA A 203 -9.47 10.05 1.00
N ILE A 204 -10.13 9.96 2.15
CA ILE A 204 -11.47 9.35 2.28
C ILE A 204 -12.48 10.11 1.43
N ASP A 205 -12.49 11.44 1.50
CA ASP A 205 -13.34 12.28 0.64
C ASP A 205 -13.05 12.03 -0.85
N CYS A 206 -11.80 11.73 -1.19
CA CYS A 206 -11.35 11.35 -2.54
C CYS A 206 -11.45 9.84 -2.83
N ARG A 207 -12.36 9.14 -2.14
CA ARG A 207 -12.74 7.75 -2.41
C ARG A 207 -11.63 6.71 -2.14
N SER A 208 -10.71 6.98 -1.22
CA SER A 208 -9.75 5.99 -0.75
C SER A 208 -10.45 4.78 -0.12
N THR A 209 -9.98 3.57 -0.42
CA THR A 209 -10.44 2.31 0.24
C THR A 209 -9.43 1.80 1.26
N MET A 210 -8.19 2.32 1.20
CA MET A 210 -7.12 1.97 2.14
C MET A 210 -6.34 3.22 2.54
N ILE A 211 -6.16 3.43 3.84
CA ILE A 211 -5.33 4.50 4.39
C ILE A 211 -4.12 3.93 5.13
N ARG A 212 -2.99 4.62 5.06
CA ARG A 212 -1.71 4.20 5.63
C ARG A 212 -1.32 5.12 6.79
N VAL A 213 -1.65 4.73 8.01
CA VAL A 213 -1.46 5.57 9.19
C VAL A 213 -0.38 4.99 10.11
N GLY A 214 0.64 5.77 10.40
CA GLY A 214 1.75 5.38 11.29
C GLY A 214 1.84 6.26 12.51
N THR A 215 2.32 7.49 12.37
CA THR A 215 2.62 8.40 13.48
C THR A 215 1.43 8.67 14.39
N ALA A 216 0.22 8.73 13.85
CA ALA A 216 -0.99 8.93 14.66
C ALA A 216 -1.28 7.72 15.58
N ILE A 217 -0.82 6.51 15.23
CA ILE A 217 -1.01 5.28 16.03
C ILE A 217 0.19 5.03 16.94
N PHE A 218 1.39 4.96 16.36
CA PHE A 218 2.61 4.49 17.02
C PHE A 218 3.48 5.62 17.60
N GLY A 219 3.19 6.88 17.27
CA GLY A 219 4.00 8.02 17.66
C GLY A 219 5.19 8.29 16.74
N PRO A 220 6.12 9.16 17.16
CA PRO A 220 7.31 9.48 16.40
C PRO A 220 8.20 8.23 16.26
N ARG A 221 8.90 8.15 15.11
CA ARG A 221 9.81 7.03 14.81
C ARG A 221 10.94 6.93 15.81
N VAL A 222 11.28 5.71 16.21
CA VAL A 222 12.45 5.39 17.03
C VAL A 222 13.53 4.86 16.10
N TYR A 223 14.62 5.63 15.93
CA TYR A 223 15.76 5.28 15.06
C TYR A 223 16.86 4.59 15.86
#